data_0f4de7e93efdfc9f9c20fd77ec76a67e
#
_entry.id   0f4de7e93efdfc9f9c20fd77ec76a67e
#
_cell.length_a   1.000
_cell.length_b   1.000
_cell.length_c   1.000
_cell.angle_alpha   90.00
_cell.angle_beta   90.00
_cell.angle_gamma   90.00
#
_symmetry.space_group_name_H-M   'P 1'
#
loop_
_entity.id
_entity.type
_entity.pdbx_description
1 polymer ?
#
loop_
_entity_poly.entity_id
_entity_poly.type
_entity_poly.pdbx_seq_one_letter_code
_entity_poly.pdbx_strand_id
1 'polypeptide(L)'
;SVAFHFNNQIIAGENPKLFEGSGGFDNGEQRRDFIFVGDVVKVNLWMMAHHDVSGIFNIGTGNSQSFNEVANSVINYHGKGEINYIPFPDELKDNYQSFTEADLTKLRTTGFDGSFKTVQEGVKEYMQWLHRS
;
A
#
# COMPACT_ATOMS: atom_id res chain seq x y z
N SER A 1 -5.83 -7.18 0.88
CA SER A 1 -5.35 -5.83 0.47
C SER A 1 -6.38 -4.78 0.87
N VAL A 2 -5.93 -3.69 1.47
CA VAL A 2 -6.81 -2.58 1.87
C VAL A 2 -7.48 -1.92 0.65
N ALA A 3 -6.77 -1.78 -0.47
CA ALA A 3 -7.34 -1.26 -1.70
C ALA A 3 -8.49 -2.14 -2.24
N PHE A 4 -8.36 -3.46 -2.15
CA PHE A 4 -9.42 -4.41 -2.49
C PHE A 4 -10.64 -4.24 -1.58
N HIS A 5 -10.40 -4.05 -0.28
CA HIS A 5 -11.49 -3.84 0.69
C HIS A 5 -12.27 -2.56 0.39
N PHE A 6 -11.57 -1.43 0.15
CA PHE A 6 -12.22 -0.17 -0.24
C PHE A 6 -12.97 -0.27 -1.56
N ASN A 7 -12.40 -0.97 -2.54
CA ASN A 7 -13.08 -1.26 -3.81
C ASN A 7 -14.43 -1.98 -3.58
N ASN A 8 -14.44 -3.01 -2.74
CA ASN A 8 -15.67 -3.77 -2.46
C ASN A 8 -16.72 -2.95 -1.73
N GLN A 9 -16.30 -2.07 -0.80
CA GLN A 9 -17.22 -1.14 -0.14
C GLN A 9 -17.88 -0.20 -1.17
N ILE A 10 -17.11 0.39 -2.08
CA ILE A 10 -17.66 1.29 -3.11
C ILE A 10 -18.62 0.54 -4.07
N ILE A 11 -18.28 -0.67 -4.49
CA ILE A 11 -19.15 -1.50 -5.33
C ILE A 11 -20.46 -1.81 -4.61
N ALA A 12 -20.43 -2.08 -3.31
CA ALA A 12 -21.60 -2.31 -2.48
C ALA A 12 -22.44 -1.05 -2.20
N GLY A 13 -22.02 0.12 -2.70
CA GLY A 13 -22.69 1.41 -2.46
C GLY A 13 -22.35 2.03 -1.10
N GLU A 14 -21.31 1.53 -0.43
CA GLU A 14 -20.80 2.05 0.83
C GLU A 14 -19.59 2.95 0.61
N ASN A 15 -19.29 3.80 1.60
CA ASN A 15 -18.09 4.60 1.63
C ASN A 15 -16.91 3.82 2.25
N PRO A 16 -15.67 4.02 1.77
CA PRO A 16 -14.49 3.46 2.42
C PRO A 16 -14.38 3.88 3.89
N LYS A 17 -14.23 2.90 4.78
CA LYS A 17 -14.13 3.11 6.22
C LYS A 17 -12.66 3.04 6.65
N LEU A 18 -12.16 4.14 7.21
CA LEU A 18 -10.81 4.27 7.74
C LEU A 18 -10.87 4.51 9.24
N PHE A 19 -9.81 4.12 9.95
CA PHE A 19 -9.72 4.41 11.36
C PHE A 19 -9.43 5.90 11.62
N GLU A 20 -10.03 6.41 12.69
CA GLU A 20 -9.63 7.68 13.29
C GLU A 20 -8.16 7.65 13.71
N GLY A 21 -7.61 8.81 14.07
CA GLY A 21 -6.21 8.96 14.41
C GLY A 21 -5.75 8.10 15.58
N SER A 22 -4.53 7.62 15.49
CA SER A 22 -3.85 6.86 16.55
C SER A 22 -2.34 6.94 16.37
N GLY A 23 -1.58 6.69 17.45
CA GLY A 23 -0.12 6.65 17.39
C GLY A 23 0.53 7.97 16.93
N GLY A 24 -0.11 9.12 17.23
CA GLY A 24 0.37 10.44 16.83
C GLY A 24 -0.01 10.87 15.41
N PHE A 25 -0.82 10.08 14.71
CA PHE A 25 -1.34 10.40 13.37
C PHE A 25 -2.80 10.84 13.45
N ASP A 26 -3.19 11.76 12.54
CA ASP A 26 -4.57 12.18 12.35
C ASP A 26 -5.41 11.08 11.68
N ASN A 27 -6.72 11.33 11.50
CA ASN A 27 -7.65 10.37 10.91
C ASN A 27 -7.19 9.88 9.53
N GLY A 28 -7.00 8.58 9.40
CA GLY A 28 -6.56 7.92 8.16
C GLY A 28 -5.13 8.23 7.73
N GLU A 29 -4.35 8.98 8.54
CA GLU A 29 -2.98 9.39 8.22
C GLU A 29 -1.91 8.40 8.71
N GLN A 30 -2.29 7.31 9.35
CA GLN A 30 -1.38 6.21 9.60
C GLN A 30 -0.77 5.76 8.27
N ARG A 31 0.53 5.43 8.30
CA ARG A 31 1.32 5.24 7.08
C ARG A 31 1.84 3.81 6.95
N ARG A 32 1.88 3.33 5.73
CA ARG A 32 2.49 2.05 5.37
C ARG A 32 3.34 2.22 4.11
N ASP A 33 4.35 1.42 4.02
CA ASP A 33 5.04 1.22 2.75
C ASP A 33 4.22 0.24 1.89
N PHE A 34 3.22 0.79 1.21
CA PHE A 34 2.40 0.02 0.28
C PHE A 34 3.18 -0.26 -0.99
N ILE A 35 3.37 -1.52 -1.31
CA ILE A 35 4.06 -1.93 -2.52
C ILE A 35 3.10 -2.63 -3.50
N PHE A 36 3.22 -2.30 -4.77
CA PHE A 36 2.49 -2.96 -5.85
C PHE A 36 3.07 -4.36 -6.11
N VAL A 37 2.20 -5.36 -6.23
CA VAL A 37 2.64 -6.76 -6.39
C VAL A 37 3.53 -6.97 -7.61
N GLY A 38 3.28 -6.25 -8.71
CA GLY A 38 4.13 -6.31 -9.91
C GLY A 38 5.56 -5.83 -9.65
N ASP A 39 5.76 -4.91 -8.73
CA ASP A 39 7.10 -4.46 -8.33
C ASP A 39 7.83 -5.51 -7.49
N VAL A 40 7.11 -6.24 -6.63
CA VAL A 40 7.68 -7.41 -5.92
C VAL A 40 8.12 -8.47 -6.93
N VAL A 41 7.30 -8.75 -7.95
CA VAL A 41 7.64 -9.69 -9.02
C VAL A 41 8.90 -9.25 -9.77
N LYS A 42 9.06 -7.96 -10.08
CA LYS A 42 10.29 -7.44 -10.71
C LYS A 42 11.54 -7.75 -9.89
N VAL A 43 11.50 -7.54 -8.57
CA VAL A 43 12.63 -7.86 -7.69
C VAL A 43 12.91 -9.35 -7.72
N ASN A 44 11.89 -10.20 -7.64
CA ASN A 44 12.05 -11.65 -7.68
C ASN A 44 12.69 -12.12 -9.00
N LEU A 45 12.23 -11.60 -10.14
CA LEU A 45 12.78 -11.93 -11.45
C LEU A 45 14.24 -11.45 -11.58
N TRP A 46 14.56 -10.27 -11.05
CA TRP A 46 15.91 -9.76 -11.01
C TRP A 46 16.83 -10.66 -10.18
N MET A 47 16.38 -11.08 -8.98
CA MET A 47 17.12 -12.02 -8.13
C MET A 47 17.34 -13.37 -8.81
N MET A 48 16.37 -13.88 -9.55
CA MET A 48 16.50 -15.11 -10.34
C MET A 48 17.57 -15.01 -11.43
N ALA A 49 17.78 -13.82 -11.98
CA ALA A 49 18.81 -13.58 -13.01
C ALA A 49 20.19 -13.28 -12.41
N HIS A 50 20.31 -13.04 -11.11
CA HIS A 50 21.53 -12.67 -10.40
C HIS A 50 21.86 -13.68 -9.31
N HIS A 51 22.29 -14.89 -9.72
CA HIS A 51 22.51 -16.04 -8.83
C HIS A 51 23.60 -15.84 -7.77
N ASP A 52 24.47 -14.88 -7.96
CA ASP A 52 25.50 -14.46 -7.02
C ASP A 52 24.95 -13.62 -5.86
N VAL A 53 23.73 -13.09 -6.00
CA VAL A 53 23.07 -12.31 -4.96
C VAL A 53 22.23 -13.24 -4.08
N SER A 54 22.58 -13.33 -2.80
CA SER A 54 21.83 -14.13 -1.83
C SER A 54 21.71 -13.43 -0.48
N GLY A 55 20.68 -13.77 0.28
CA GLY A 55 20.44 -13.21 1.59
C GLY A 55 18.98 -12.83 1.85
N ILE A 56 18.78 -12.09 2.93
CA ILE A 56 17.46 -11.54 3.30
C ILE A 56 17.44 -10.06 2.95
N PHE A 57 16.43 -9.64 2.19
CA PHE A 57 16.27 -8.28 1.71
C PHE A 57 14.88 -7.76 2.04
N ASN A 58 14.80 -6.52 2.52
CA ASN A 58 13.52 -5.82 2.59
C ASN A 58 13.09 -5.40 1.19
N ILE A 59 11.81 -5.61 0.88
CA ILE A 59 11.19 -5.15 -0.36
C ILE A 59 10.02 -4.25 0.01
N GLY A 60 10.08 -3.02 -0.41
CA GLY A 60 9.08 -1.98 -0.26
C GLY A 60 9.39 -0.87 -1.24
N THR A 61 8.71 0.25 -1.16
CA THR A 61 9.00 1.41 -2.00
C THR A 61 10.07 2.33 -1.39
N GLY A 62 10.29 2.23 -0.09
CA GLY A 62 11.10 3.17 0.69
C GLY A 62 10.42 4.54 0.86
N ASN A 63 9.13 4.63 0.55
CA ASN A 63 8.34 5.84 0.65
C ASN A 63 6.92 5.51 1.12
N SER A 64 6.69 5.58 2.42
CA SER A 64 5.39 5.30 3.02
C SER A 64 4.33 6.30 2.56
N GLN A 65 3.11 5.83 2.42
CA GLN A 65 1.94 6.66 2.12
C GLN A 65 0.81 6.35 3.10
N SER A 66 -0.17 7.27 3.21
CA SER A 66 -1.26 7.14 4.17
C SER A 66 -2.39 6.23 3.68
N PHE A 67 -3.22 5.75 4.60
CA PHE A 67 -4.48 5.08 4.25
C PHE A 67 -5.44 6.01 3.51
N ASN A 68 -5.42 7.33 3.82
CA ASN A 68 -6.17 8.33 3.07
C ASN A 68 -5.79 8.33 1.60
N GLU A 69 -4.49 8.27 1.27
CA GLU A 69 -4.01 8.23 -0.11
C GLU A 69 -4.49 6.97 -0.84
N VAL A 70 -4.50 5.81 -0.16
CA VAL A 70 -5.04 4.57 -0.76
C VAL A 70 -6.55 4.70 -1.02
N ALA A 71 -7.32 5.18 -0.03
CA ALA A 71 -8.77 5.34 -0.18
C ALA A 71 -9.12 6.33 -1.28
N ASN A 72 -8.44 7.50 -1.31
CA ASN A 72 -8.65 8.49 -2.35
C ASN A 72 -8.31 7.97 -3.75
N SER A 73 -7.28 7.14 -3.89
CA SER A 73 -6.92 6.53 -5.16
C SER A 73 -8.01 5.59 -5.68
N VAL A 74 -8.64 4.81 -4.78
CA VAL A 74 -9.78 3.93 -5.14
C VAL A 74 -11.02 4.76 -5.47
N ILE A 75 -11.35 5.78 -4.67
CA ILE A 75 -12.46 6.72 -4.91
C ILE A 75 -12.29 7.41 -6.27
N ASN A 76 -11.11 7.90 -6.57
CA ASN A 76 -10.80 8.56 -7.84
C ASN A 76 -11.00 7.62 -9.05
N TYR A 77 -10.62 6.34 -8.91
CA TYR A 77 -10.86 5.35 -9.96
C TYR A 77 -12.35 5.15 -10.24
N HIS A 78 -13.18 5.05 -9.19
CA HIS A 78 -14.62 4.85 -9.34
C HIS A 78 -15.40 6.12 -9.65
N GLY A 79 -14.82 7.30 -9.42
CA GLY A 79 -15.47 8.59 -9.59
C GLY A 79 -16.63 8.83 -8.61
N LYS A 80 -16.68 8.10 -7.50
CA LYS A 80 -17.73 8.19 -6.47
C LYS A 80 -17.21 7.70 -5.11
N GLY A 81 -17.91 8.11 -4.06
CA GLY A 81 -17.60 7.75 -2.67
C GLY A 81 -16.86 8.86 -1.95
N GLU A 82 -16.84 8.78 -0.64
CA GLU A 82 -16.12 9.66 0.28
C GLU A 82 -15.56 8.84 1.44
N ILE A 83 -14.55 9.34 2.13
CA ILE A 83 -13.96 8.63 3.26
C ILE A 83 -14.86 8.81 4.51
N ASN A 84 -15.22 7.68 5.15
CA ASN A 84 -15.82 7.67 6.46
C ASN A 84 -14.80 7.25 7.51
N TYR A 85 -14.60 8.07 8.54
CA TYR A 85 -13.75 7.70 9.65
C TYR A 85 -14.58 7.01 10.74
N ILE A 86 -14.04 5.90 11.25
CA ILE A 86 -14.64 5.10 12.32
C ILE A 86 -13.71 5.07 13.52
N PRO A 87 -14.25 4.93 14.75
CA PRO A 87 -13.42 4.87 15.95
C PRO A 87 -12.32 3.81 15.84
N PHE A 88 -11.13 4.16 16.32
CA PHE A 88 -10.03 3.21 16.38
C PHE A 88 -10.33 2.11 17.39
N PRO A 89 -10.29 0.81 17.02
CA PRO A 89 -10.61 -0.29 17.94
C PRO A 89 -9.63 -0.33 19.13
N ASP A 90 -10.17 -0.39 20.35
CA ASP A 90 -9.34 -0.41 21.57
C ASP A 90 -8.40 -1.62 21.61
N GLU A 91 -8.84 -2.77 21.10
CA GLU A 91 -8.05 -4.01 21.07
C GLU A 91 -6.80 -3.90 20.18
N LEU A 92 -6.77 -2.95 19.24
CA LEU A 92 -5.64 -2.74 18.35
C LEU A 92 -4.63 -1.70 18.85
N LYS A 93 -5.00 -0.85 19.83
CA LYS A 93 -4.19 0.30 20.23
C LYS A 93 -2.76 -0.04 20.60
N ASP A 94 -2.55 -1.12 21.32
CA ASP A 94 -1.24 -1.51 21.83
C ASP A 94 -0.38 -2.25 20.81
N ASN A 95 -0.97 -2.81 19.76
CA ASN A 95 -0.29 -3.67 18.78
C ASN A 95 -0.34 -3.12 17.35
N TYR A 96 -1.00 -2.00 17.12
CA TYR A 96 -1.14 -1.44 15.77
C TYR A 96 0.09 -0.65 15.36
N GLN A 97 0.73 -1.08 14.29
CA GLN A 97 1.82 -0.33 13.70
C GLN A 97 1.29 0.87 12.91
N SER A 98 1.43 2.07 13.47
CA SER A 98 0.96 3.31 12.82
C SER A 98 1.86 3.78 11.69
N PHE A 99 3.10 3.26 11.60
CA PHE A 99 4.06 3.60 10.56
C PHE A 99 4.90 2.38 10.18
N THR A 100 5.07 2.14 8.89
CA THR A 100 6.09 1.23 8.35
C THR A 100 6.68 1.82 7.08
N GLU A 101 8.00 1.67 6.92
CA GLU A 101 8.73 2.06 5.71
C GLU A 101 9.95 1.17 5.56
N ALA A 102 10.17 0.62 4.37
CA ALA A 102 11.29 -0.27 4.12
C ALA A 102 12.59 0.51 3.95
N ASP A 103 13.64 0.03 4.61
CA ASP A 103 15.01 0.41 4.28
C ASP A 103 15.50 -0.44 3.10
N LEU A 104 15.68 0.20 1.96
CA LEU A 104 16.12 -0.44 0.71
C LEU A 104 17.63 -0.45 0.51
N THR A 105 18.42 0.07 1.45
CA THR A 105 19.88 0.23 1.30
C THR A 105 20.53 -1.09 0.89
N LYS A 106 20.20 -2.19 1.56
CA LYS A 106 20.76 -3.51 1.26
C LYS A 106 20.39 -3.99 -0.15
N LEU A 107 19.13 -3.82 -0.56
CA LEU A 107 18.68 -4.18 -1.91
C LEU A 107 19.40 -3.35 -2.97
N ARG A 108 19.49 -2.04 -2.78
CA ARG A 108 20.15 -1.13 -3.73
C ARG A 108 21.65 -1.42 -3.87
N THR A 109 22.31 -1.80 -2.78
CA THR A 109 23.75 -2.16 -2.79
C THR A 109 24.03 -3.38 -3.66
N THR A 110 23.05 -4.25 -3.92
CA THR A 110 23.23 -5.40 -4.84
C THR A 110 23.25 -5.01 -6.32
N GLY A 111 22.90 -3.76 -6.64
CA GLY A 111 22.78 -3.27 -8.02
C GLY A 111 21.35 -3.24 -8.56
N PHE A 112 20.36 -3.68 -7.79
CA PHE A 112 18.96 -3.51 -8.20
C PHE A 112 18.60 -2.02 -8.21
N ASP A 113 18.31 -1.46 -9.39
CA ASP A 113 18.01 -0.04 -9.62
C ASP A 113 16.56 0.22 -10.07
N GLY A 114 15.72 -0.81 -10.09
CA GLY A 114 14.33 -0.71 -10.51
C GLY A 114 13.53 0.30 -9.67
N SER A 115 12.66 1.08 -10.31
CA SER A 115 11.73 1.98 -9.65
C SER A 115 10.49 1.23 -9.17
N PHE A 116 9.84 1.76 -8.13
CA PHE A 116 8.59 1.24 -7.57
C PHE A 116 7.45 2.24 -7.81
N LYS A 117 6.25 1.71 -8.03
CA LYS A 117 5.05 2.52 -8.20
C LYS A 117 4.64 3.19 -6.89
N THR A 118 4.11 4.40 -7.02
CA THR A 118 3.37 5.06 -5.92
C THR A 118 2.05 4.34 -5.65
N VAL A 119 1.38 4.67 -4.54
CA VAL A 119 0.01 4.20 -4.25
C VAL A 119 -0.92 4.54 -5.40
N GLN A 120 -0.86 5.77 -5.91
CA GLN A 120 -1.73 6.26 -6.98
C GLN A 120 -1.58 5.42 -8.27
N GLU A 121 -0.34 5.12 -8.65
CA GLU A 121 -0.04 4.30 -9.83
C GLU A 121 -0.43 2.84 -9.63
N GLY A 122 -0.04 2.25 -8.50
CA GLY A 122 -0.29 0.84 -8.20
C GLY A 122 -1.77 0.54 -7.99
N VAL A 123 -2.51 1.41 -7.29
CA VAL A 123 -3.96 1.26 -7.11
C VAL A 123 -4.69 1.38 -8.44
N LYS A 124 -4.33 2.36 -9.28
CA LYS A 124 -4.94 2.51 -10.61
C LYS A 124 -4.79 1.24 -11.44
N GLU A 125 -3.58 0.67 -11.51
CA GLU A 125 -3.32 -0.55 -12.27
C GLU A 125 -4.07 -1.74 -11.67
N TYR A 126 -4.10 -1.85 -10.34
CA TYR A 126 -4.83 -2.91 -9.66
C TYR A 126 -6.33 -2.84 -9.88
N MET A 127 -6.94 -1.66 -9.84
CA MET A 127 -8.36 -1.46 -10.14
C MET A 127 -8.68 -1.83 -11.60
N GLN A 128 -7.83 -1.43 -12.55
CA GLN A 128 -7.96 -1.82 -13.95
C GLN A 128 -7.94 -3.35 -14.12
N TRP A 129 -7.07 -4.03 -13.37
CA TRP A 129 -6.99 -5.49 -13.40
C TRP A 129 -8.24 -6.14 -12.79
N LEU A 130 -8.76 -5.63 -11.68
CA LEU A 130 -9.97 -6.16 -11.02
C LEU A 130 -11.21 -6.01 -11.89
N HIS A 131 -11.31 -4.93 -12.66
CA HIS A 131 -12.50 -4.59 -13.45
C HIS A 131 -12.37 -4.88 -14.94
N ARG A 132 -11.33 -5.56 -15.35
CA ARG A 132 -11.23 -6.04 -16.74
C ARG A 132 -12.30 -7.07 -17.03
N SER A 133 -12.94 -6.91 -18.16
CA SER A 133 -13.95 -7.83 -18.70
C SER A 133 -13.28 -9.09 -19.23
#